data_6d478617d4758d7f3098f8d16f9b0195
#
_entry.id   6d478617d4758d7f3098f8d16f9b0195
#
_cell.length_a   1.000
_cell.length_b   1.000
_cell.length_c   1.000
_cell.angle_alpha   90.00
_cell.angle_beta   90.00
_cell.angle_gamma   90.00
#
_symmetry.space_group_name_H-M   'P 1'
#
loop_
_entity.id
_entity.type
_entity.pdbx_description
1 polymer ?
#
loop_
_entity_poly.entity_id
_entity_poly.type
_entity_poly.pdbx_seq_one_letter_code
_entity_poly.pdbx_strand_id
1 'polypeptide(L)'
;MWSIMLVILADDLTGALDCAAPFAGRGLHTEIALSVEAIESALQLRPAVLSVNLGSREVGAEAAPQATAAALSSLPSDIVLFKKIDSRLKGNIAAELDATPFHLALVAPAIPDFGRNVRTGFVEGFGLDKPLNVAYALGVHAERAIIPDTLSQEDMSAALATGREVGADLLVGARGLAEALAFHMTGRQRAEPALPEPGPALFVIGSRDPITLAQVEELRRAIVPDYIAAPNGRLERIARPQHSVTLIQATPDGKDDPPLLVSDRLAASIVPVMTAPVATLLLSGGATAEAVLKAMNVSRIQLLGECLPGLGLAYVDGQCIIAKSGGFGTPGTLCEIARIAMGEKV
;
A
#
# COMPACT_ATOMS: atom_id res chain seq x y z
N MET A 1 -2.85 25.41 10.66
CA MET A 1 -2.83 24.86 9.29
C MET A 1 -1.42 24.37 9.04
N TRP A 2 -1.21 23.09 8.77
CA TRP A 2 0.11 22.57 8.41
C TRP A 2 0.46 23.10 7.03
N SER A 3 1.42 24.05 6.96
CA SER A 3 1.91 24.56 5.68
C SER A 3 3.05 23.69 5.11
N ILE A 4 3.46 22.67 5.86
CA ILE A 4 4.59 21.80 5.55
C ILE A 4 4.04 20.50 4.93
N MET A 5 4.61 20.10 3.79
CA MET A 5 4.24 18.87 3.09
C MET A 5 4.68 17.64 3.89
N LEU A 6 3.82 16.62 3.97
CA LEU A 6 4.18 15.31 4.48
C LEU A 6 4.73 14.45 3.34
N VAL A 7 5.88 13.82 3.55
CA VAL A 7 6.44 12.83 2.63
C VAL A 7 6.53 11.48 3.33
N ILE A 8 5.94 10.46 2.70
CA ILE A 8 5.97 9.07 3.13
C ILE A 8 6.93 8.30 2.21
N LEU A 9 7.99 7.71 2.75
CA LEU A 9 8.88 6.82 2.01
C LEU A 9 8.55 5.38 2.36
N ALA A 10 8.00 4.62 1.42
CA ALA A 10 7.59 3.23 1.61
C ALA A 10 8.47 2.28 0.80
N ASP A 11 8.79 1.12 1.35
CA ASP A 11 9.60 0.09 0.73
C ASP A 11 8.88 -0.68 -0.38
N ASP A 12 7.51 -0.64 -0.40
CA ASP A 12 6.68 -1.23 -1.46
C ASP A 12 5.45 -0.36 -1.79
N LEU A 13 4.86 -0.60 -2.96
CA LEU A 13 3.70 0.15 -3.44
C LEU A 13 2.48 -0.01 -2.52
N THR A 14 2.20 -1.22 -2.04
CA THR A 14 1.04 -1.44 -1.17
C THR A 14 1.17 -0.71 0.15
N GLY A 15 2.39 -0.63 0.68
CA GLY A 15 2.70 0.17 1.86
C GLY A 15 2.57 1.66 1.61
N ALA A 16 2.99 2.15 0.45
CA ALA A 16 2.84 3.55 0.07
C ALA A 16 1.36 3.97 0.03
N LEU A 17 0.51 3.13 -0.56
CA LEU A 17 -0.93 3.35 -0.64
C LEU A 17 -1.60 3.26 0.74
N ASP A 18 -1.29 2.21 1.51
CA ASP A 18 -1.89 1.93 2.82
C ASP A 18 -1.64 3.07 3.83
N CYS A 19 -0.42 3.62 3.86
CA CYS A 19 -0.09 4.74 4.73
C CYS A 19 -0.57 6.11 4.22
N ALA A 20 -0.80 6.27 2.93
CA ALA A 20 -1.29 7.53 2.36
C ALA A 20 -2.82 7.64 2.40
N ALA A 21 -3.53 6.52 2.37
CA ALA A 21 -4.99 6.47 2.33
C ALA A 21 -5.70 7.20 3.49
N PRO A 22 -5.21 7.16 4.75
CA PRO A 22 -5.78 7.94 5.84
C PRO A 22 -5.87 9.44 5.59
N PHE A 23 -4.89 9.99 4.88
CA PHE A 23 -4.83 11.42 4.55
C PHE A 23 -5.76 11.77 3.39
N ALA A 24 -5.73 10.97 2.34
CA ALA A 24 -6.61 11.14 1.17
C ALA A 24 -8.08 11.05 1.56
N GLY A 25 -8.48 10.03 2.33
CA GLY A 25 -9.86 9.87 2.82
C GLY A 25 -10.32 10.98 3.77
N ARG A 26 -9.37 11.78 4.32
CA ARG A 26 -9.68 12.98 5.10
C ARG A 26 -9.60 14.28 4.29
N GLY A 27 -9.51 14.17 2.96
CA GLY A 27 -9.59 15.29 2.03
C GLY A 27 -8.28 16.04 1.81
N LEU A 28 -7.13 15.47 2.18
CA LEU A 28 -5.84 16.02 1.81
C LEU A 28 -5.45 15.56 0.40
N HIS A 29 -5.03 16.50 -0.46
CA HIS A 29 -4.49 16.16 -1.77
C HIS A 29 -3.26 15.26 -1.60
N THR A 30 -3.39 14.02 -2.06
CA THR A 30 -2.42 12.95 -1.84
C THR A 30 -1.98 12.34 -3.16
N GLU A 31 -0.69 12.44 -3.48
CA GLU A 31 -0.08 11.83 -4.66
C GLU A 31 0.80 10.65 -4.24
N ILE A 32 0.79 9.61 -5.08
CA ILE A 32 1.69 8.47 -4.95
C ILE A 32 2.64 8.49 -6.14
N ALA A 33 3.93 8.65 -5.88
CA ALA A 33 4.98 8.40 -6.85
C ALA A 33 5.28 6.90 -6.89
N LEU A 34 5.08 6.25 -8.04
CA LEU A 34 5.24 4.80 -8.18
C LEU A 34 6.70 4.36 -8.24
N SER A 35 7.60 5.31 -8.40
CA SER A 35 9.06 5.13 -8.30
C SER A 35 9.72 6.45 -7.89
N VAL A 36 11.02 6.38 -7.61
CA VAL A 36 11.83 7.56 -7.24
C VAL A 36 11.86 8.60 -8.36
N GLU A 37 11.93 8.15 -9.61
CA GLU A 37 11.95 9.01 -10.81
C GLU A 37 10.65 9.81 -11.01
N ALA A 38 9.56 9.34 -10.40
CA ALA A 38 8.25 10.00 -10.49
C ALA A 38 8.06 11.14 -9.47
N ILE A 39 8.98 11.33 -8.52
CA ILE A 39 8.89 12.32 -7.46
C ILE A 39 8.69 13.73 -8.03
N GLU A 40 9.52 14.13 -8.99
CA GLU A 40 9.46 15.47 -9.56
C GLU A 40 8.10 15.77 -10.20
N SER A 41 7.55 14.81 -10.98
CA SER A 41 6.25 14.96 -11.61
C SER A 41 5.09 15.02 -10.60
N ALA A 42 5.20 14.30 -9.48
CA ALA A 42 4.22 14.34 -8.42
C ALA A 42 4.28 15.67 -7.64
N LEU A 43 5.47 16.20 -7.38
CA LEU A 43 5.68 17.49 -6.70
C LEU A 43 5.12 18.68 -7.49
N GLN A 44 5.10 18.61 -8.84
CA GLN A 44 4.49 19.66 -9.68
C GLN A 44 3.01 19.88 -9.38
N LEU A 45 2.31 18.87 -8.87
CA LEU A 45 0.91 18.97 -8.46
C LEU A 45 0.70 19.60 -7.08
N ARG A 46 1.79 19.92 -6.36
CA ARG A 46 1.77 20.51 -5.01
C ARG A 46 0.88 19.74 -4.02
N PRO A 47 1.11 18.44 -3.83
CA PRO A 47 0.31 17.66 -2.89
C PRO A 47 0.55 18.11 -1.45
N ALA A 48 -0.44 17.94 -0.58
CA ALA A 48 -0.28 18.05 0.85
C ALA A 48 0.46 16.83 1.42
N VAL A 49 0.28 15.67 0.78
CA VAL A 49 0.94 14.40 1.09
C VAL A 49 1.50 13.77 -0.18
N LEU A 50 2.79 13.50 -0.19
CA LEU A 50 3.47 12.70 -1.21
C LEU A 50 3.89 11.38 -0.61
N SER A 51 3.43 10.26 -1.17
CA SER A 51 3.93 8.94 -0.80
C SER A 51 4.75 8.35 -1.95
N VAL A 52 5.92 7.84 -1.65
CA VAL A 52 6.89 7.34 -2.64
C VAL A 52 7.09 5.86 -2.44
N ASN A 53 6.88 5.08 -3.50
CA ASN A 53 7.31 3.69 -3.56
C ASN A 53 8.80 3.64 -3.90
N LEU A 54 9.62 3.17 -2.96
CA LEU A 54 11.06 3.01 -3.16
C LEU A 54 11.41 1.72 -3.95
N GLY A 55 10.48 0.74 -3.97
CA GLY A 55 10.73 -0.58 -4.57
C GLY A 55 11.86 -1.36 -3.88
N SER A 56 12.14 -1.05 -2.60
CA SER A 56 13.31 -1.52 -1.87
C SER A 56 13.09 -2.79 -1.04
N ARG A 57 11.86 -3.30 -0.97
CA ARG A 57 11.51 -4.46 -0.13
C ARG A 57 12.20 -5.75 -0.56
N GLU A 58 12.21 -6.02 -1.86
CA GLU A 58 12.70 -7.27 -2.44
C GLU A 58 14.13 -7.16 -2.99
N VAL A 59 14.79 -6.00 -2.82
CA VAL A 59 16.20 -5.83 -3.19
C VAL A 59 17.12 -6.18 -2.03
N GLY A 60 18.40 -6.41 -2.32
CA GLY A 60 19.39 -6.66 -1.28
C GLY A 60 19.60 -5.44 -0.36
N ALA A 61 20.00 -5.70 0.88
CA ALA A 61 20.22 -4.65 1.88
C ALA A 61 21.26 -3.58 1.45
N GLU A 62 22.12 -3.91 0.51
CA GLU A 62 23.11 -2.96 -0.06
C GLU A 62 22.47 -1.96 -1.05
N ALA A 63 21.38 -2.33 -1.72
CA ALA A 63 20.71 -1.50 -2.70
C ALA A 63 19.59 -0.64 -2.08
N ALA A 64 18.99 -1.05 -0.98
CA ALA A 64 17.90 -0.35 -0.33
C ALA A 64 18.26 1.09 0.12
N PRO A 65 19.44 1.36 0.71
CA PRO A 65 19.86 2.72 1.07
C PRO A 65 19.99 3.64 -0.14
N GLN A 66 20.37 3.12 -1.30
CA GLN A 66 20.55 3.90 -2.52
C GLN A 66 19.20 4.47 -3.01
N ALA A 67 18.13 3.66 -3.00
CA ALA A 67 16.79 4.12 -3.35
C ALA A 67 16.29 5.20 -2.37
N THR A 68 16.53 5.01 -1.07
CA THR A 68 16.20 5.99 -0.04
C THR A 68 16.95 7.32 -0.23
N ALA A 69 18.27 7.26 -0.45
CA ALA A 69 19.09 8.44 -0.68
C ALA A 69 18.70 9.18 -1.97
N ALA A 70 18.42 8.45 -3.05
CA ALA A 70 17.94 9.03 -4.30
C ALA A 70 16.60 9.75 -4.12
N ALA A 71 15.65 9.14 -3.40
CA ALA A 71 14.38 9.78 -3.08
C ALA A 71 14.58 11.06 -2.27
N LEU A 72 15.37 11.01 -1.19
CA LEU A 72 15.63 12.17 -0.34
C LEU A 72 16.31 13.32 -1.10
N SER A 73 17.19 13.02 -2.04
CA SER A 73 17.85 14.05 -2.85
C SER A 73 16.90 14.78 -3.82
N SER A 74 15.77 14.18 -4.14
CA SER A 74 14.74 14.72 -5.04
C SER A 74 13.64 15.49 -4.29
N LEU A 75 13.69 15.51 -2.96
CA LEU A 75 12.67 16.13 -2.11
C LEU A 75 13.10 17.52 -1.62
N PRO A 76 12.17 18.46 -1.38
CA PRO A 76 12.48 19.73 -0.73
C PRO A 76 12.92 19.52 0.72
N SER A 77 13.65 20.48 1.26
CA SER A 77 14.19 20.40 2.64
C SER A 77 13.16 20.64 3.75
N ASP A 78 12.08 21.36 3.43
CA ASP A 78 11.03 21.70 4.41
C ASP A 78 9.86 20.73 4.30
N ILE A 79 10.04 19.55 4.89
CA ILE A 79 9.05 18.46 4.88
C ILE A 79 8.94 17.80 6.26
N VAL A 80 7.80 17.19 6.52
CA VAL A 80 7.67 16.17 7.55
C VAL A 80 7.96 14.82 6.93
N LEU A 81 8.93 14.10 7.44
CA LEU A 81 9.32 12.80 6.90
C LEU A 81 8.69 11.66 7.70
N PHE A 82 8.03 10.75 6.98
CA PHE A 82 7.47 9.51 7.50
C PHE A 82 8.11 8.32 6.76
N LYS A 83 8.87 7.50 7.48
CA LYS A 83 9.37 6.23 6.95
C LYS A 83 8.34 5.14 7.20
N LYS A 84 7.67 4.70 6.13
CA LYS A 84 6.75 3.56 6.20
C LYS A 84 7.56 2.26 6.28
N ILE A 85 7.24 1.46 7.28
CA ILE A 85 7.79 0.10 7.43
C ILE A 85 6.67 -0.94 7.49
N ASP A 86 6.96 -2.16 7.09
CA ASP A 86 6.02 -3.27 7.21
C ASP A 86 5.67 -3.56 8.67
N SER A 87 4.39 -3.72 8.98
CA SER A 87 3.93 -3.98 10.35
C SER A 87 4.29 -5.38 10.87
N ARG A 88 4.85 -6.26 10.03
CA ARG A 88 5.50 -7.53 10.40
C ARG A 88 7.02 -7.43 10.32
N LEU A 89 7.54 -6.20 10.27
CA LEU A 89 8.97 -5.86 10.25
C LEU A 89 9.77 -6.52 9.12
N LYS A 90 9.14 -6.73 7.97
CA LYS A 90 9.81 -7.22 6.75
C LYS A 90 10.52 -6.08 6.03
N GLY A 91 11.46 -6.44 5.15
CA GLY A 91 12.22 -5.49 4.33
C GLY A 91 13.53 -5.07 4.96
N ASN A 92 14.14 -4.04 4.39
CA ASN A 92 15.50 -3.59 4.70
C ASN A 92 15.51 -2.39 5.67
N ILE A 93 14.74 -2.46 6.77
CA ILE A 93 14.43 -1.32 7.66
C ILE A 93 15.70 -0.61 8.13
N ALA A 94 16.65 -1.33 8.73
CA ALA A 94 17.89 -0.74 9.23
C ALA A 94 18.71 -0.09 8.13
N ALA A 95 18.87 -0.78 6.99
CA ALA A 95 19.62 -0.27 5.86
C ALA A 95 19.01 1.00 5.23
N GLU A 96 17.69 1.09 5.15
CA GLU A 96 17.01 2.30 4.68
C GLU A 96 17.15 3.46 5.67
N LEU A 97 17.20 3.18 6.98
CA LEU A 97 17.46 4.18 8.01
C LEU A 97 18.92 4.67 7.99
N ASP A 98 19.89 3.87 7.50
CA ASP A 98 21.27 4.34 7.30
C ASP A 98 21.36 5.52 6.32
N ALA A 99 20.47 5.56 5.33
CA ALA A 99 20.39 6.66 4.36
C ALA A 99 19.44 7.80 4.78
N THR A 100 18.70 7.64 5.89
CA THR A 100 17.71 8.62 6.33
C THR A 100 18.31 9.53 7.42
N PRO A 101 18.41 10.85 7.21
CA PRO A 101 18.92 11.76 8.23
C PRO A 101 17.88 11.99 9.33
N PHE A 102 18.22 11.72 10.59
CA PHE A 102 17.40 12.01 11.76
C PHE A 102 18.22 12.00 13.06
N HIS A 103 17.73 12.66 14.09
CA HIS A 103 18.30 12.65 15.42
C HIS A 103 17.56 11.70 16.35
N LEU A 104 16.23 11.75 16.33
CA LEU A 104 15.36 10.93 17.17
C LEU A 104 14.14 10.47 16.38
N ALA A 105 13.88 9.17 16.33
CA ALA A 105 12.71 8.60 15.65
C ALA A 105 11.61 8.21 16.65
N LEU A 106 10.36 8.51 16.31
CA LEU A 106 9.20 7.84 16.90
C LEU A 106 8.89 6.60 16.07
N VAL A 107 8.95 5.40 16.67
CA VAL A 107 8.77 4.12 15.97
C VAL A 107 7.53 3.38 16.48
N ALA A 108 6.48 3.33 15.67
CA ALA A 108 5.19 2.73 16.01
C ALA A 108 4.62 1.90 14.86
N PRO A 109 5.09 0.65 14.63
CA PRO A 109 4.68 -0.18 13.52
C PRO A 109 3.33 -0.91 13.74
N ALA A 110 2.56 -0.56 14.77
CA ALA A 110 1.27 -1.14 15.06
C ALA A 110 0.18 -0.76 14.04
N ILE A 111 -0.83 -1.61 13.93
CA ILE A 111 -2.12 -1.37 13.28
C ILE A 111 -3.21 -1.88 14.25
N PRO A 112 -3.56 -1.12 15.29
CA PRO A 112 -4.47 -1.59 16.33
C PRO A 112 -5.83 -2.05 15.80
N ASP A 113 -6.39 -1.36 14.79
CA ASP A 113 -7.66 -1.71 14.17
C ASP A 113 -7.67 -3.11 13.52
N PHE A 114 -6.48 -3.64 13.19
CA PHE A 114 -6.31 -5.01 12.69
C PHE A 114 -5.82 -5.98 13.77
N GLY A 115 -5.81 -5.56 15.04
CA GLY A 115 -5.34 -6.38 16.15
C GLY A 115 -3.84 -6.66 16.10
N ARG A 116 -3.03 -5.81 15.45
CA ARG A 116 -1.57 -5.87 15.45
C ARG A 116 -1.02 -4.73 16.27
N ASN A 117 -0.41 -5.05 17.41
CA ASN A 117 -0.04 -4.10 18.44
C ASN A 117 1.47 -4.11 18.70
N VAL A 118 1.97 -3.03 19.31
CA VAL A 118 3.30 -3.02 19.94
C VAL A 118 3.11 -3.06 21.45
N ARG A 119 3.76 -4.04 22.10
CA ARG A 119 3.80 -4.18 23.55
C ARG A 119 5.23 -4.49 24.00
N THR A 120 5.74 -3.72 24.94
CA THR A 120 7.10 -3.88 25.52
C THR A 120 8.19 -4.03 24.45
N GLY A 121 8.07 -3.24 23.35
CA GLY A 121 9.02 -3.26 22.25
C GLY A 121 8.86 -4.41 21.23
N PHE A 122 7.77 -5.18 21.30
CA PHE A 122 7.50 -6.26 20.36
C PHE A 122 6.20 -6.02 19.60
N VAL A 123 6.22 -6.29 18.31
CA VAL A 123 4.99 -6.39 17.48
C VAL A 123 4.39 -7.76 17.72
N GLU A 124 3.10 -7.81 18.06
CA GLU A 124 2.33 -9.03 18.31
C GLU A 124 0.91 -8.95 17.73
N GLY A 125 0.21 -10.07 17.66
CA GLY A 125 -1.20 -10.17 17.29
C GLY A 125 -1.45 -10.66 15.89
N PHE A 126 -2.45 -10.14 15.21
CA PHE A 126 -2.98 -10.67 13.96
C PHE A 126 -1.91 -10.91 12.88
N GLY A 127 -1.87 -12.15 12.37
CA GLY A 127 -0.97 -12.56 11.29
C GLY A 127 0.49 -12.79 11.73
N LEU A 128 0.74 -12.97 13.04
CA LEU A 128 2.04 -13.29 13.60
C LEU A 128 1.94 -14.56 14.46
N ASP A 129 2.80 -15.55 14.18
CA ASP A 129 2.91 -16.76 14.98
C ASP A 129 3.69 -16.53 16.29
N LYS A 130 4.54 -15.51 16.30
CA LYS A 130 5.37 -15.12 17.45
C LYS A 130 5.64 -13.62 17.44
N PRO A 131 5.84 -12.99 18.63
CA PRO A 131 6.22 -11.58 18.72
C PRO A 131 7.53 -11.28 17.99
N LEU A 132 7.61 -10.11 17.34
CA LEU A 132 8.79 -9.63 16.61
C LEU A 132 9.39 -8.43 17.34
N ASN A 133 10.69 -8.46 17.60
CA ASN A 133 11.40 -7.41 18.30
C ASN A 133 11.63 -6.20 17.37
N VAL A 134 11.10 -5.04 17.74
CA VAL A 134 11.21 -3.80 16.96
C VAL A 134 12.65 -3.28 16.97
N ALA A 135 13.30 -3.25 18.12
CA ALA A 135 14.67 -2.79 18.25
C ALA A 135 15.65 -3.62 17.40
N TYR A 136 15.42 -4.94 17.33
CA TYR A 136 16.23 -5.81 16.45
C TYR A 136 16.09 -5.43 14.97
N ALA A 137 14.88 -5.10 14.52
CA ALA A 137 14.65 -4.68 13.14
C ALA A 137 15.26 -3.31 12.80
N LEU A 138 15.40 -2.43 13.80
CA LEU A 138 16.04 -1.12 13.66
C LEU A 138 17.57 -1.20 13.67
N GLY A 139 18.16 -2.28 14.18
CA GLY A 139 19.60 -2.41 14.33
C GLY A 139 20.19 -1.30 15.22
N VAL A 140 21.27 -0.68 14.79
CA VAL A 140 21.95 0.41 15.51
C VAL A 140 21.08 1.65 15.73
N HIS A 141 20.02 1.83 14.94
CA HIS A 141 19.12 2.97 15.06
C HIS A 141 18.18 2.88 16.25
N ALA A 142 18.08 1.71 16.92
CA ALA A 142 17.28 1.55 18.13
C ALA A 142 17.74 2.47 19.29
N GLU A 143 19.02 2.86 19.33
CA GLU A 143 19.58 3.74 20.36
C GLU A 143 19.00 5.16 20.29
N ARG A 144 18.47 5.58 19.14
CA ARG A 144 17.85 6.87 18.90
C ARG A 144 16.39 6.72 18.42
N ALA A 145 15.69 5.74 19.03
CA ALA A 145 14.30 5.46 18.73
C ALA A 145 13.46 5.39 20.02
N ILE A 146 12.30 6.01 19.98
CA ILE A 146 11.25 5.84 20.98
C ILE A 146 10.28 4.80 20.42
N ILE A 147 10.10 3.68 21.15
CA ILE A 147 9.22 2.59 20.76
C ILE A 147 8.14 2.47 21.84
N PRO A 148 7.04 3.23 21.76
CA PRO A 148 5.98 3.19 22.76
C PRO A 148 5.11 1.94 22.59
N ASP A 149 4.45 1.53 23.67
CA ASP A 149 3.35 0.58 23.59
C ASP A 149 2.18 1.25 22.83
N THR A 150 1.62 0.54 21.86
CA THR A 150 0.52 1.03 21.01
C THR A 150 -0.50 -0.08 20.82
N LEU A 151 -1.45 -0.16 21.77
CA LEU A 151 -2.48 -1.20 21.85
C LEU A 151 -3.81 -0.73 21.26
N SER A 152 -3.98 0.57 21.15
CA SER A 152 -5.18 1.24 20.64
C SER A 152 -4.80 2.44 19.76
N GLN A 153 -5.77 3.02 19.07
CA GLN A 153 -5.58 4.24 18.29
C GLN A 153 -5.38 5.47 19.21
N GLU A 154 -5.91 5.43 20.42
CA GLU A 154 -5.65 6.43 21.47
C GLU A 154 -4.19 6.40 21.90
N ASP A 155 -3.61 5.21 22.14
CA ASP A 155 -2.19 5.06 22.47
C ASP A 155 -1.32 5.58 21.32
N MET A 156 -1.72 5.33 20.06
CA MET A 156 -1.02 5.83 18.88
C MET A 156 -1.01 7.37 18.83
N SER A 157 -2.15 7.99 19.16
CA SER A 157 -2.27 9.45 19.24
C SER A 157 -1.43 10.04 20.38
N ALA A 158 -1.40 9.38 21.54
CA ALA A 158 -0.57 9.75 22.66
C ALA A 158 0.92 9.59 22.35
N ALA A 159 1.31 8.52 21.66
CA ALA A 159 2.67 8.29 21.19
C ALA A 159 3.14 9.39 20.24
N LEU A 160 2.29 9.81 19.31
CA LEU A 160 2.58 10.91 18.38
C LEU A 160 2.78 12.24 19.13
N ALA A 161 1.93 12.54 20.12
CA ALA A 161 2.06 13.74 20.94
C ALA A 161 3.38 13.73 21.74
N THR A 162 3.68 12.64 22.44
CA THR A 162 4.92 12.45 23.19
C THR A 162 6.15 12.57 22.29
N GLY A 163 6.15 11.91 21.12
CA GLY A 163 7.26 12.00 20.16
C GLY A 163 7.57 13.43 19.76
N ARG A 164 6.53 14.25 19.54
CA ARG A 164 6.69 15.68 19.21
C ARG A 164 7.23 16.51 20.39
N GLU A 165 6.75 16.25 21.60
CA GLU A 165 7.20 16.96 22.81
C GLU A 165 8.69 16.74 23.08
N VAL A 166 9.21 15.55 22.83
CA VAL A 166 10.62 15.20 23.02
C VAL A 166 11.49 15.49 21.79
N GLY A 167 10.90 16.03 20.70
CA GLY A 167 11.63 16.49 19.52
C GLY A 167 11.98 15.38 18.54
N ALA A 168 11.16 14.31 18.41
CA ALA A 168 11.32 13.33 17.35
C ALA A 168 11.15 14.00 15.98
N ASP A 169 12.16 13.89 15.14
CA ASP A 169 12.25 14.49 13.81
C ASP A 169 12.02 13.49 12.66
N LEU A 170 11.87 12.20 12.98
CA LEU A 170 11.45 11.16 12.05
C LEU A 170 10.30 10.33 12.62
N LEU A 171 9.26 10.14 11.81
CA LEU A 171 8.18 9.19 12.08
C LEU A 171 8.48 7.88 11.35
N VAL A 172 8.49 6.76 12.08
CA VAL A 172 8.72 5.42 11.52
C VAL A 172 7.56 4.53 11.93
N GLY A 173 6.81 3.99 10.98
CA GLY A 173 5.67 3.19 11.37
C GLY A 173 4.87 2.58 10.23
N ALA A 174 3.73 2.03 10.60
CA ALA A 174 2.74 1.49 9.68
C ALA A 174 1.49 2.37 9.67
N ARG A 175 0.42 1.85 9.06
CA ARG A 175 -0.87 2.52 8.92
C ARG A 175 -1.40 3.15 10.22
N GLY A 176 -1.27 2.48 11.37
CA GLY A 176 -1.80 3.02 12.63
C GLY A 176 -1.22 4.38 13.00
N LEU A 177 0.09 4.58 12.80
CA LEU A 177 0.73 5.88 13.01
C LEU A 177 0.29 6.91 11.95
N ALA A 178 0.08 6.49 10.71
CA ALA A 178 -0.45 7.35 9.65
C ALA A 178 -1.89 7.80 9.94
N GLU A 179 -2.74 6.94 10.49
CA GLU A 179 -4.10 7.29 10.95
C GLU A 179 -4.07 8.37 12.04
N ALA A 180 -3.25 8.20 13.07
CA ALA A 180 -3.10 9.19 14.13
C ALA A 180 -2.58 10.53 13.59
N LEU A 181 -1.60 10.49 12.70
CA LEU A 181 -1.06 11.70 12.07
C LEU A 181 -2.09 12.39 11.18
N ALA A 182 -2.85 11.64 10.38
CA ALA A 182 -3.90 12.17 9.51
C ALA A 182 -5.03 12.83 10.33
N PHE A 183 -5.45 12.21 11.43
CA PHE A 183 -6.38 12.82 12.38
C PHE A 183 -5.81 14.13 12.93
N HIS A 184 -4.55 14.11 13.38
CA HIS A 184 -3.91 15.30 13.94
C HIS A 184 -3.78 16.46 12.94
N MET A 185 -3.49 16.15 11.65
CA MET A 185 -3.37 17.16 10.60
C MET A 185 -4.71 17.76 10.18
N THR A 186 -5.80 17.00 10.24
CA THR A 186 -7.11 17.40 9.67
C THR A 186 -8.18 17.69 10.71
N GLY A 187 -8.06 17.18 11.93
CA GLY A 187 -9.11 17.18 12.94
C GLY A 187 -10.31 16.26 12.61
N ARG A 188 -10.27 15.55 11.47
CA ARG A 188 -11.37 14.66 11.04
C ARG A 188 -11.15 13.28 11.64
N GLN A 189 -12.13 12.82 12.43
CA GLN A 189 -12.07 11.55 13.15
C GLN A 189 -11.99 10.34 12.22
N ARG A 190 -12.75 10.37 11.12
CA ARG A 190 -12.84 9.25 10.18
C ARG A 190 -12.46 9.68 8.77
N ALA A 191 -11.81 8.79 8.05
CA ALA A 191 -11.67 8.88 6.62
C ALA A 191 -13.02 8.54 5.95
N GLU A 192 -13.36 9.23 4.88
CA GLU A 192 -14.53 8.90 4.06
C GLU A 192 -14.13 7.85 3.03
N PRO A 193 -14.95 6.83 2.80
CA PRO A 193 -14.67 5.83 1.77
C PRO A 193 -14.77 6.45 0.38
N ALA A 194 -13.84 6.09 -0.49
CA ALA A 194 -13.89 6.39 -1.91
C ALA A 194 -14.48 5.18 -2.63
N LEU A 195 -15.55 5.34 -3.40
CA LEU A 195 -16.21 4.24 -4.09
C LEU A 195 -15.89 4.28 -5.59
N PRO A 196 -15.65 3.13 -6.25
CA PRO A 196 -15.54 3.08 -7.69
C PRO A 196 -16.87 3.40 -8.35
N GLU A 197 -16.82 4.03 -9.53
CA GLU A 197 -18.01 4.23 -10.35
C GLU A 197 -18.47 2.90 -10.96
N PRO A 198 -19.79 2.68 -11.10
CA PRO A 198 -20.30 1.50 -11.77
C PRO A 198 -19.82 1.36 -13.20
N GLY A 199 -19.49 0.15 -13.60
CA GLY A 199 -19.02 -0.17 -14.96
C GLY A 199 -18.28 -1.51 -15.03
N PRO A 200 -17.79 -1.90 -16.21
CA PRO A 200 -17.02 -3.13 -16.36
C PRO A 200 -15.79 -3.13 -15.44
N ALA A 201 -15.56 -4.24 -14.74
CA ALA A 201 -14.45 -4.38 -13.79
C ALA A 201 -13.54 -5.56 -14.17
N LEU A 202 -12.24 -5.35 -14.07
CA LEU A 202 -11.21 -6.37 -14.22
C LEU A 202 -10.49 -6.57 -12.90
N PHE A 203 -10.54 -7.78 -12.36
CA PHE A 203 -9.83 -8.17 -11.14
C PHE A 203 -8.63 -9.03 -11.54
N VAL A 204 -7.43 -8.56 -11.21
CA VAL A 204 -6.16 -9.21 -11.53
C VAL A 204 -5.51 -9.69 -10.23
N ILE A 205 -5.46 -10.99 -10.03
CA ILE A 205 -5.02 -11.61 -8.79
C ILE A 205 -3.68 -12.31 -9.03
N GLY A 206 -2.60 -11.70 -8.57
CA GLY A 206 -1.27 -12.32 -8.52
C GLY A 206 -0.90 -12.84 -7.14
N SER A 207 -1.62 -12.41 -6.10
CA SER A 207 -1.37 -12.82 -4.72
C SER A 207 -1.72 -14.29 -4.49
N ARG A 208 -0.82 -15.01 -3.82
CA ARG A 208 -1.04 -16.39 -3.33
C ARG A 208 -1.33 -16.44 -1.82
N ASP A 209 -1.58 -15.28 -1.20
CA ASP A 209 -1.94 -15.21 0.22
C ASP A 209 -3.26 -15.97 0.48
N PRO A 210 -3.35 -16.82 1.52
CA PRO A 210 -4.55 -17.60 1.83
C PRO A 210 -5.83 -16.76 1.95
N ILE A 211 -5.72 -15.52 2.47
CA ILE A 211 -6.85 -14.59 2.57
C ILE A 211 -7.35 -14.21 1.16
N THR A 212 -6.45 -13.88 0.25
CA THR A 212 -6.83 -13.56 -1.13
C THR A 212 -7.43 -14.77 -1.85
N LEU A 213 -6.87 -15.97 -1.65
CA LEU A 213 -7.41 -17.19 -2.26
C LEU A 213 -8.82 -17.48 -1.78
N ALA A 214 -9.11 -17.31 -0.49
CA ALA A 214 -10.46 -17.45 0.06
C ALA A 214 -11.44 -16.42 -0.53
N GLN A 215 -11.00 -15.19 -0.77
CA GLN A 215 -11.79 -14.16 -1.45
C GLN A 215 -12.10 -14.50 -2.90
N VAL A 216 -11.14 -15.07 -3.63
CA VAL A 216 -11.33 -15.54 -5.01
C VAL A 216 -12.37 -16.67 -5.06
N GLU A 217 -12.29 -17.63 -4.16
CA GLU A 217 -13.25 -18.72 -4.07
C GLU A 217 -14.68 -18.19 -3.80
N GLU A 218 -14.81 -17.26 -2.85
CA GLU A 218 -16.10 -16.64 -2.53
C GLU A 218 -16.65 -15.84 -3.71
N LEU A 219 -15.81 -15.05 -4.40
CA LEU A 219 -16.20 -14.28 -5.59
C LEU A 219 -16.70 -15.20 -6.70
N ARG A 220 -15.98 -16.30 -6.97
CA ARG A 220 -16.37 -17.28 -8.00
C ARG A 220 -17.69 -17.94 -7.68
N ARG A 221 -17.97 -18.19 -6.39
CA ARG A 221 -19.22 -18.83 -5.95
C ARG A 221 -20.42 -17.87 -5.95
N ALA A 222 -20.22 -16.62 -5.49
CA ALA A 222 -21.30 -15.68 -5.24
C ALA A 222 -21.66 -14.79 -6.45
N ILE A 223 -20.66 -14.40 -7.24
CA ILE A 223 -20.83 -13.45 -8.37
C ILE A 223 -20.74 -14.17 -9.72
N VAL A 224 -20.04 -15.31 -9.77
CA VAL A 224 -19.80 -16.07 -11.02
C VAL A 224 -19.18 -15.18 -12.12
N PRO A 225 -18.00 -14.58 -11.88
CA PRO A 225 -17.33 -13.73 -12.86
C PRO A 225 -16.86 -14.52 -14.07
N ASP A 226 -16.54 -13.83 -15.17
CA ASP A 226 -15.76 -14.42 -16.26
C ASP A 226 -14.35 -14.74 -15.75
N TYR A 227 -14.12 -16.03 -15.43
CA TYR A 227 -12.88 -16.47 -14.79
C TYR A 227 -11.85 -16.97 -15.81
N ILE A 228 -10.65 -16.40 -15.73
CA ILE A 228 -9.51 -16.74 -16.58
C ILE A 228 -8.33 -17.14 -15.68
N ALA A 229 -7.93 -18.40 -15.75
CA ALA A 229 -6.68 -18.85 -15.15
C ALA A 229 -5.48 -18.38 -16.00
N ALA A 230 -4.44 -17.90 -15.34
CA ALA A 230 -3.18 -17.49 -15.96
C ALA A 230 -2.02 -18.31 -15.37
N PRO A 231 -1.73 -19.52 -15.89
CA PRO A 231 -0.66 -20.36 -15.40
C PRO A 231 0.69 -19.62 -15.43
N ASN A 232 1.34 -19.48 -14.27
CA ASN A 232 2.58 -18.67 -14.10
C ASN A 232 2.50 -17.30 -14.79
N GLY A 233 1.32 -16.64 -14.75
CA GLY A 233 1.09 -15.30 -15.30
C GLY A 233 0.83 -15.25 -16.81
N ARG A 234 0.69 -16.38 -17.51
CA ARG A 234 0.46 -16.43 -18.96
C ARG A 234 -1.00 -16.65 -19.27
N LEU A 235 -1.55 -15.88 -20.21
CA LEU A 235 -2.88 -16.10 -20.76
C LEU A 235 -2.78 -16.80 -22.11
N GLU A 236 -3.54 -17.88 -22.30
CA GLU A 236 -3.65 -18.57 -23.60
C GLU A 236 -4.45 -17.76 -24.62
N ARG A 237 -5.42 -16.99 -24.14
CA ARG A 237 -6.26 -16.12 -24.95
C ARG A 237 -6.38 -14.75 -24.32
N ILE A 238 -6.20 -13.72 -25.12
CA ILE A 238 -6.38 -12.33 -24.75
C ILE A 238 -7.62 -11.83 -25.49
N ALA A 239 -8.66 -11.46 -24.74
CA ALA A 239 -9.88 -10.88 -25.27
C ALA A 239 -10.32 -9.71 -24.40
N ARG A 240 -11.05 -8.75 -25.02
CA ARG A 240 -11.63 -7.65 -24.23
C ARG A 240 -12.65 -8.22 -23.23
N PRO A 241 -12.66 -7.76 -21.98
CA PRO A 241 -13.71 -8.09 -21.03
C PRO A 241 -15.11 -7.79 -21.60
N GLN A 242 -15.98 -8.77 -21.56
CA GLN A 242 -17.36 -8.66 -22.08
C GLN A 242 -18.41 -8.72 -20.97
N HIS A 243 -18.01 -9.15 -19.78
CA HIS A 243 -18.88 -9.28 -18.60
C HIS A 243 -18.71 -8.10 -17.66
N SER A 244 -19.68 -7.91 -16.77
CA SER A 244 -19.59 -6.86 -15.73
C SER A 244 -18.37 -7.03 -14.84
N VAL A 245 -17.97 -8.27 -14.55
CA VAL A 245 -16.77 -8.59 -13.77
C VAL A 245 -15.98 -9.69 -14.48
N THR A 246 -14.72 -9.41 -14.79
CA THR A 246 -13.73 -10.41 -15.27
C THR A 246 -12.69 -10.64 -14.19
N LEU A 247 -12.37 -11.89 -13.90
CA LEU A 247 -11.40 -12.30 -12.87
C LEU A 247 -10.26 -13.06 -13.53
N ILE A 248 -9.06 -12.51 -13.49
CA ILE A 248 -7.82 -13.17 -13.90
C ILE A 248 -7.04 -13.56 -12.66
N GLN A 249 -6.66 -14.83 -12.57
CA GLN A 249 -5.87 -15.33 -11.45
C GLN A 249 -4.58 -15.98 -11.94
N ALA A 250 -3.43 -15.53 -11.44
CA ALA A 250 -2.18 -16.25 -11.59
C ALA A 250 -2.26 -17.58 -10.83
N THR A 251 -2.13 -18.68 -11.55
CA THR A 251 -2.19 -20.04 -10.99
C THR A 251 -0.83 -20.74 -11.09
N PRO A 252 -0.53 -21.73 -10.24
CA PRO A 252 0.65 -22.58 -10.41
C PRO A 252 0.63 -23.33 -11.74
N ASP A 253 1.82 -23.61 -12.31
CA ASP A 253 2.00 -24.42 -13.53
C ASP A 253 3.17 -25.39 -13.34
N GLY A 254 3.05 -26.28 -12.37
CA GLY A 254 4.00 -27.37 -12.14
C GLY A 254 5.40 -26.96 -11.65
N LYS A 255 5.86 -25.74 -11.95
CA LYS A 255 7.10 -25.11 -11.42
C LYS A 255 6.76 -23.76 -10.81
N ASP A 256 7.31 -23.48 -9.64
CA ASP A 256 7.19 -22.16 -9.02
C ASP A 256 8.18 -21.19 -9.68
N ASP A 257 7.68 -20.38 -10.59
CA ASP A 257 8.45 -19.25 -11.12
C ASP A 257 8.52 -18.10 -10.07
N PRO A 258 9.58 -17.29 -10.08
CA PRO A 258 9.70 -16.14 -9.19
C PRO A 258 8.49 -15.20 -9.28
N PRO A 259 7.97 -14.68 -8.15
CA PRO A 259 6.76 -13.84 -8.13
C PRO A 259 6.83 -12.62 -9.06
N LEU A 260 7.99 -11.96 -9.17
CA LEU A 260 8.19 -10.81 -10.07
C LEU A 260 8.01 -11.23 -11.54
N LEU A 261 8.58 -12.37 -11.95
CA LEU A 261 8.45 -12.87 -13.32
C LEU A 261 7.00 -13.22 -13.66
N VAL A 262 6.26 -13.80 -12.71
CA VAL A 262 4.83 -14.10 -12.88
C VAL A 262 4.04 -12.80 -13.05
N SER A 263 4.34 -11.78 -12.26
CA SER A 263 3.69 -10.46 -12.33
C SER A 263 3.98 -9.73 -13.65
N ASP A 264 5.22 -9.76 -14.14
CA ASP A 264 5.61 -9.16 -15.42
C ASP A 264 4.90 -9.83 -16.60
N ARG A 265 4.83 -11.17 -16.59
CA ARG A 265 4.11 -11.93 -17.63
C ARG A 265 2.61 -11.63 -17.62
N LEU A 266 2.02 -11.55 -16.43
CA LEU A 266 0.62 -11.23 -16.27
C LEU A 266 0.33 -9.83 -16.81
N ALA A 267 1.12 -8.83 -16.45
CA ALA A 267 1.02 -7.47 -16.96
C ALA A 267 1.14 -7.42 -18.49
N ALA A 268 2.17 -8.06 -19.07
CA ALA A 268 2.37 -8.12 -20.51
C ALA A 268 1.21 -8.81 -21.25
N SER A 269 0.55 -9.78 -20.59
CA SER A 269 -0.58 -10.49 -21.18
C SER A 269 -1.87 -9.66 -21.23
N ILE A 270 -2.08 -8.73 -20.31
CA ILE A 270 -3.37 -8.02 -20.16
C ILE A 270 -3.35 -6.56 -20.63
N VAL A 271 -2.20 -5.91 -20.62
CA VAL A 271 -2.08 -4.48 -21.00
C VAL A 271 -1.78 -4.36 -22.49
N PRO A 272 -2.46 -3.46 -23.23
CA PRO A 272 -3.63 -2.64 -22.83
C PRO A 272 -4.97 -3.33 -23.12
N VAL A 273 -4.99 -4.49 -23.78
CA VAL A 273 -6.19 -5.08 -24.40
C VAL A 273 -7.31 -5.32 -23.38
N MET A 274 -6.95 -5.76 -22.18
CA MET A 274 -7.93 -6.07 -21.13
C MET A 274 -8.07 -4.94 -20.10
N THR A 275 -7.04 -4.10 -19.91
CA THR A 275 -7.07 -3.02 -18.92
C THR A 275 -7.77 -1.76 -19.45
N ALA A 276 -7.58 -1.39 -20.71
CA ALA A 276 -8.15 -0.16 -21.27
C ALA A 276 -9.69 -0.09 -21.31
N PRO A 277 -10.45 -1.21 -21.54
CA PRO A 277 -11.90 -1.12 -21.69
C PRO A 277 -12.69 -1.17 -20.38
N VAL A 278 -12.05 -1.22 -19.22
CA VAL A 278 -12.75 -1.36 -17.93
C VAL A 278 -12.79 -0.04 -17.16
N ALA A 279 -13.88 0.19 -16.44
CA ALA A 279 -14.03 1.35 -15.56
C ALA A 279 -13.24 1.15 -14.26
N THR A 280 -13.20 -0.09 -13.75
CA THR A 280 -12.48 -0.45 -12.52
C THR A 280 -11.46 -1.54 -12.78
N LEU A 281 -10.20 -1.28 -12.39
CA LEU A 281 -9.11 -2.24 -12.39
C LEU A 281 -8.67 -2.53 -10.95
N LEU A 282 -8.95 -3.74 -10.45
CA LEU A 282 -8.49 -4.19 -9.15
C LEU A 282 -7.23 -5.05 -9.30
N LEU A 283 -6.17 -4.68 -8.60
CA LEU A 283 -4.85 -5.32 -8.63
C LEU A 283 -4.53 -5.90 -7.24
N SER A 284 -4.45 -7.21 -7.12
CA SER A 284 -4.15 -7.88 -5.85
C SER A 284 -2.76 -8.51 -5.85
N GLY A 285 -1.93 -8.01 -4.93
CA GLY A 285 -0.51 -8.30 -4.78
C GLY A 285 0.36 -7.12 -5.21
N GLY A 286 1.31 -6.71 -4.36
CA GLY A 286 2.16 -5.53 -4.60
C GLY A 286 2.92 -5.61 -5.92
N ALA A 287 3.65 -6.71 -6.15
CA ALA A 287 4.40 -6.93 -7.38
C ALA A 287 3.50 -6.92 -8.65
N THR A 288 2.27 -7.46 -8.54
CA THR A 288 1.31 -7.44 -9.64
C THR A 288 0.82 -6.02 -9.93
N ALA A 289 0.51 -5.25 -8.89
CA ALA A 289 0.09 -3.85 -9.06
C ALA A 289 1.20 -3.03 -9.71
N GLU A 290 2.43 -3.15 -9.24
CA GLU A 290 3.60 -2.47 -9.82
C GLU A 290 3.81 -2.84 -11.29
N ALA A 291 3.82 -4.13 -11.62
CA ALA A 291 4.05 -4.60 -12.98
C ALA A 291 2.96 -4.11 -13.96
N VAL A 292 1.68 -4.17 -13.54
CA VAL A 292 0.57 -3.72 -14.38
C VAL A 292 0.59 -2.20 -14.57
N LEU A 293 0.75 -1.42 -13.51
CA LEU A 293 0.80 0.04 -13.60
C LEU A 293 2.01 0.51 -14.44
N LYS A 294 3.17 -0.13 -14.27
CA LYS A 294 4.35 0.12 -15.11
C LYS A 294 4.08 -0.21 -16.58
N ALA A 295 3.46 -1.34 -16.89
CA ALA A 295 3.10 -1.69 -18.26
C ALA A 295 2.07 -0.74 -18.88
N MET A 296 1.20 -0.12 -18.05
CA MET A 296 0.28 0.94 -18.45
C MET A 296 0.96 2.31 -18.61
N ASN A 297 2.29 2.43 -18.38
CA ASN A 297 3.04 3.69 -18.36
C ASN A 297 2.55 4.69 -17.30
N VAL A 298 1.96 4.21 -16.21
CA VAL A 298 1.56 5.03 -15.07
C VAL A 298 2.76 5.22 -14.16
N SER A 299 3.18 6.45 -13.96
CA SER A 299 4.30 6.79 -13.08
C SER A 299 3.87 7.36 -11.73
N ARG A 300 2.67 7.93 -11.65
CA ARG A 300 2.06 8.48 -10.44
C ARG A 300 0.55 8.32 -10.47
N ILE A 301 -0.06 8.33 -9.29
CA ILE A 301 -1.52 8.25 -9.14
C ILE A 301 -1.98 9.23 -8.04
N GLN A 302 -3.15 9.83 -8.23
CA GLN A 302 -3.84 10.57 -7.19
C GLN A 302 -4.67 9.61 -6.36
N LEU A 303 -4.33 9.48 -5.08
CA LEU A 303 -5.08 8.63 -4.15
C LEU A 303 -6.29 9.41 -3.62
N LEU A 304 -7.46 8.78 -3.64
CA LEU A 304 -8.71 9.38 -3.13
C LEU A 304 -9.09 8.88 -1.74
N GLY A 305 -8.55 7.75 -1.31
CA GLY A 305 -8.86 7.11 -0.05
C GLY A 305 -8.88 5.61 -0.19
N GLU A 306 -9.73 4.95 0.59
CA GLU A 306 -10.00 3.51 0.51
C GLU A 306 -11.43 3.27 0.12
N CYS A 307 -11.67 2.25 -0.69
CA CYS A 307 -13.03 1.76 -0.93
C CYS A 307 -13.50 0.81 0.17
N LEU A 308 -12.59 0.01 0.70
CA LEU A 308 -12.73 -0.82 1.89
C LEU A 308 -11.41 -0.79 2.66
N PRO A 309 -11.40 -1.11 3.97
CA PRO A 309 -10.17 -1.08 4.77
C PRO A 309 -9.02 -1.87 4.13
N GLY A 310 -7.90 -1.20 3.88
CA GLY A 310 -6.71 -1.76 3.23
C GLY A 310 -6.78 -1.86 1.70
N LEU A 311 -7.80 -1.31 1.05
CA LEU A 311 -7.94 -1.25 -0.40
C LEU A 311 -7.92 0.21 -0.88
N GLY A 312 -6.73 0.70 -1.21
CA GLY A 312 -6.55 2.05 -1.72
C GLY A 312 -7.19 2.22 -3.10
N LEU A 313 -7.93 3.31 -3.27
CA LEU A 313 -8.59 3.68 -4.52
C LEU A 313 -8.00 4.96 -5.09
N ALA A 314 -7.61 4.89 -6.33
CA ALA A 314 -7.07 6.01 -7.11
C ALA A 314 -7.74 6.14 -8.47
N TYR A 315 -7.59 7.28 -9.13
CA TYR A 315 -7.96 7.45 -10.52
C TYR A 315 -6.75 7.76 -11.39
N VAL A 316 -6.73 7.16 -12.58
CA VAL A 316 -5.76 7.41 -13.63
C VAL A 316 -6.50 7.54 -14.94
N ASP A 317 -6.43 8.72 -15.59
CA ASP A 317 -7.05 8.98 -16.88
C ASP A 317 -8.54 8.57 -16.98
N GLY A 318 -9.29 8.76 -15.89
CA GLY A 318 -10.71 8.41 -15.83
C GLY A 318 -10.98 6.94 -15.46
N GLN A 319 -9.96 6.13 -15.25
CA GLN A 319 -10.09 4.74 -14.80
C GLN A 319 -9.86 4.64 -13.29
N CYS A 320 -10.73 3.91 -12.60
CA CYS A 320 -10.56 3.58 -11.20
C CYS A 320 -9.55 2.44 -11.02
N ILE A 321 -8.53 2.67 -10.21
CA ILE A 321 -7.52 1.69 -9.83
C ILE A 321 -7.69 1.36 -8.36
N ILE A 322 -7.89 0.09 -8.04
CA ILE A 322 -7.92 -0.41 -6.66
C ILE A 322 -6.73 -1.34 -6.45
N ALA A 323 -5.86 -0.98 -5.52
CA ALA A 323 -4.74 -1.83 -5.14
C ALA A 323 -4.99 -2.50 -3.78
N LYS A 324 -4.80 -3.82 -3.74
CA LYS A 324 -5.04 -4.66 -2.57
C LYS A 324 -3.79 -5.45 -2.21
N SER A 325 -3.32 -5.29 -0.98
CA SER A 325 -2.34 -6.23 -0.40
C SER A 325 -2.97 -7.62 -0.22
N GLY A 326 -2.17 -8.68 -0.40
CA GLY A 326 -2.65 -10.07 -0.30
C GLY A 326 -3.30 -10.40 1.03
N GLY A 327 -2.72 -9.93 2.14
CA GLY A 327 -3.13 -10.25 3.51
C GLY A 327 -4.26 -9.37 4.07
N PHE A 328 -5.00 -8.60 3.25
CA PHE A 328 -6.05 -7.70 3.73
C PHE A 328 -7.46 -8.12 3.30
N GLY A 329 -8.43 -7.76 4.14
CA GLY A 329 -9.85 -7.95 3.91
C GLY A 329 -10.40 -9.25 4.48
N THR A 330 -11.72 -9.40 4.37
CA THR A 330 -12.50 -10.59 4.73
C THR A 330 -12.75 -11.47 3.50
N PRO A 331 -13.26 -12.70 3.63
CA PRO A 331 -13.62 -13.52 2.48
C PRO A 331 -14.59 -12.84 1.50
N GLY A 332 -15.49 -11.96 1.97
CA GLY A 332 -16.47 -11.25 1.14
C GLY A 332 -15.93 -10.01 0.43
N THR A 333 -14.70 -9.57 0.70
CA THR A 333 -14.17 -8.28 0.21
C THR A 333 -14.23 -8.13 -1.32
N LEU A 334 -13.80 -9.11 -2.09
CA LEU A 334 -13.85 -9.03 -3.56
C LEU A 334 -15.30 -9.05 -4.09
N CYS A 335 -16.21 -9.76 -3.41
CA CYS A 335 -17.65 -9.74 -3.76
C CYS A 335 -18.27 -8.36 -3.54
N GLU A 336 -17.89 -7.68 -2.46
CA GLU A 336 -18.38 -6.34 -2.15
C GLU A 336 -17.94 -5.33 -3.22
N ILE A 337 -16.65 -5.34 -3.60
CA ILE A 337 -16.15 -4.49 -4.68
C ILE A 337 -16.83 -4.83 -6.02
N ALA A 338 -17.04 -6.10 -6.32
CA ALA A 338 -17.73 -6.51 -7.54
C ALA A 338 -19.16 -5.97 -7.59
N ARG A 339 -19.93 -6.04 -6.48
CA ARG A 339 -21.29 -5.48 -6.39
C ARG A 339 -21.31 -3.97 -6.58
N ILE A 340 -20.39 -3.25 -5.95
CA ILE A 340 -20.26 -1.79 -6.14
C ILE A 340 -20.00 -1.48 -7.63
N ALA A 341 -19.05 -2.18 -8.27
CA ALA A 341 -18.75 -2.01 -9.69
C ALA A 341 -19.95 -2.35 -10.60
N MET A 342 -20.82 -3.27 -10.19
CA MET A 342 -22.08 -3.57 -10.90
C MET A 342 -23.21 -2.56 -10.61
N GLY A 343 -22.98 -1.57 -9.75
CA GLY A 343 -23.96 -0.55 -9.39
C GLY A 343 -24.97 -0.99 -8.32
N GLU A 344 -24.68 -2.08 -7.61
CA GLU A 344 -25.50 -2.49 -6.47
C GLU A 344 -25.24 -1.57 -5.26
N LYS A 345 -26.28 -1.20 -4.54
CA LYS A 345 -26.12 -0.48 -3.27
C LYS A 345 -25.67 -1.47 -2.20
N VAL A 346 -24.53 -1.23 -1.62
CA VAL A 346 -23.94 -2.00 -0.51
C VAL A 346 -24.30 -1.37 0.82
#